data_48fb833ac35adc9dd44899684f95c7fa
#
_entry.id   48fb833ac35adc9dd44899684f95c7fa
#
_cell.length_a   1.000
_cell.length_b   1.000
_cell.length_c   1.000
_cell.angle_alpha   90.00
_cell.angle_beta   90.00
_cell.angle_gamma   90.00
#
_symmetry.space_group_name_H-M   'P 1'
#
loop_
_entity.id
_entity.type
_entity.pdbx_description
1 polymer ?
#
loop_
_entity_poly.entity_id
_entity_poly.type
_entity_poly.pdbx_seq_one_letter_code
_entity_poly.pdbx_strand_id
1 'polypeptide(L)'
;MAKQYFDLFDDVYTPGRWELGSPLDEREQEIRTWLFERGEPAHVEGRTRIPIHTPGNALDFSVLAGSSIPVVHARVAAVFARLAPDDVQLIPVEVDGQCEPYVLLNITRVMKCIDDEASDEVRYVTPKHGLPDQLGEYRSVIGMRIDPSKVGDAQVFRTWGWVAIVVSEAIKEALEELGATGPKFTEVTGPSTLSAEERARDRKSRELLETAATAREAAWRTLGSLDEDVFMPIAMSGSWPGQRQLWSVIHREAGRTLLITHGLSDPFIERLAPSTGFGLELALEVDAAVKDISKGWPLMLLGRVADEVAEHEHVRESVKAGLFSMEVSGKGVPKSLVNEEGRVAVLLGMESRSLPGHFSTPYGEVKLVTVKALLPSELAYLLEHGEQGQAELARRFVENGEEHLSRLRRKPVAIAPG
;
A
#
# COMPACT_ATOMS: atom_id res chain seq x y z
N MET A 1 1.89 -38.61 -15.92
CA MET A 1 2.04 -37.85 -14.69
C MET A 1 0.97 -36.76 -14.69
N ALA A 2 0.43 -36.38 -13.55
CA ALA A 2 -0.48 -35.23 -13.50
C ALA A 2 0.33 -33.96 -13.84
N LYS A 3 -0.26 -33.05 -14.63
CA LYS A 3 0.39 -31.77 -14.97
C LYS A 3 0.50 -30.94 -13.69
N GLN A 4 1.70 -30.41 -13.40
CA GLN A 4 1.92 -29.49 -12.30
C GLN A 4 1.96 -28.06 -12.80
N TYR A 5 1.41 -27.14 -11.99
CA TYR A 5 1.35 -25.72 -12.28
C TYR A 5 1.73 -24.90 -11.06
N PHE A 6 2.26 -23.71 -11.32
CA PHE A 6 2.82 -22.82 -10.31
C PHE A 6 2.31 -21.40 -10.53
N ASP A 7 1.92 -20.75 -9.46
CA ASP A 7 1.71 -19.29 -9.43
C ASP A 7 3.07 -18.62 -9.56
N LEU A 8 3.19 -17.74 -10.56
CA LEU A 8 4.41 -16.99 -10.86
C LEU A 8 4.23 -15.54 -10.43
N PHE A 9 5.07 -15.09 -9.56
CA PHE A 9 5.06 -13.72 -9.07
C PHE A 9 6.49 -13.19 -8.87
N ASP A 10 6.57 -11.89 -8.59
CA ASP A 10 7.80 -11.17 -8.37
C ASP A 10 8.27 -11.33 -6.92
N ASP A 11 9.52 -11.75 -6.70
CA ASP A 11 10.08 -11.81 -5.34
C ASP A 11 10.38 -10.41 -4.81
N VAL A 12 9.37 -9.83 -4.16
CA VAL A 12 9.45 -8.49 -3.55
C VAL A 12 10.49 -8.40 -2.42
N TYR A 13 10.96 -9.53 -1.90
CA TYR A 13 11.97 -9.59 -0.83
C TYR A 13 13.41 -9.66 -1.35
N THR A 14 13.61 -9.63 -2.67
CA THR A 14 14.97 -9.57 -3.24
C THR A 14 15.67 -8.26 -2.81
N PRO A 15 16.76 -8.33 -2.03
CA PRO A 15 17.41 -7.12 -1.51
C PRO A 15 17.99 -6.24 -2.61
N GLY A 16 17.74 -4.93 -2.51
CA GLY A 16 18.31 -3.95 -3.44
C GLY A 16 17.77 -4.03 -4.86
N ARG A 17 16.61 -4.67 -5.06
CA ARG A 17 15.93 -4.72 -6.35
C ARG A 17 15.48 -3.33 -6.80
N TRP A 18 15.36 -3.14 -8.07
CA TRP A 18 14.68 -1.98 -8.63
C TRP A 18 13.15 -2.12 -8.54
N GLU A 19 12.44 -0.99 -8.71
CA GLU A 19 10.98 -0.99 -8.88
C GLU A 19 10.65 -0.24 -10.17
N LEU A 20 9.87 -0.90 -11.02
CA LEU A 20 9.47 -0.36 -12.32
C LEU A 20 8.16 0.41 -12.18
N GLY A 21 8.09 1.59 -12.81
CA GLY A 21 6.88 2.42 -12.85
C GLY A 21 5.89 1.98 -13.95
N SER A 22 4.81 2.76 -14.11
CA SER A 22 3.83 2.55 -15.19
C SER A 22 4.43 2.73 -16.57
N PRO A 23 3.98 1.96 -17.58
CA PRO A 23 4.46 2.09 -18.95
C PRO A 23 3.99 3.43 -19.56
N LEU A 24 4.88 4.07 -20.31
CA LEU A 24 4.63 5.35 -20.98
C LEU A 24 4.69 5.19 -22.50
N ASP A 25 3.84 5.92 -23.19
CA ASP A 25 3.85 6.03 -24.66
C ASP A 25 4.91 7.05 -25.15
N GLU A 26 5.01 7.26 -26.46
CA GLU A 26 5.91 8.24 -27.07
C GLU A 26 5.65 9.70 -26.66
N ARG A 27 4.46 9.98 -26.08
CA ARG A 27 4.07 11.30 -25.59
C ARG A 27 4.21 11.45 -24.10
N GLU A 28 4.93 10.53 -23.44
CA GLU A 28 5.09 10.47 -21.97
C GLU A 28 3.76 10.32 -21.22
N GLN A 29 2.74 9.74 -21.85
CA GLN A 29 1.45 9.46 -21.22
C GLN A 29 1.41 8.01 -20.73
N GLU A 30 0.85 7.81 -19.54
CA GLU A 30 0.71 6.46 -18.99
C GLU A 30 -0.22 5.60 -19.87
N ILE A 31 0.29 4.44 -20.27
CA ILE A 31 -0.49 3.39 -20.91
C ILE A 31 -1.26 2.65 -19.82
N ARG A 32 -2.55 2.53 -19.99
CA ARG A 32 -3.44 1.88 -19.03
C ARG A 32 -3.10 0.39 -18.89
N THR A 33 -2.64 0.00 -17.74
CA THR A 33 -2.17 -1.37 -17.44
C THR A 33 -3.25 -2.44 -17.60
N TRP A 34 -4.51 -2.11 -17.34
CA TRP A 34 -5.62 -3.04 -17.51
C TRP A 34 -5.78 -3.62 -18.93
N LEU A 35 -5.20 -2.96 -19.97
CA LEU A 35 -5.15 -3.47 -21.34
C LEU A 35 -4.43 -4.82 -21.43
N PHE A 36 -3.45 -5.06 -20.58
CA PHE A 36 -2.62 -6.25 -20.55
C PHE A 36 -3.12 -7.31 -19.55
N GLU A 37 -4.17 -7.01 -18.81
CA GLU A 37 -4.74 -7.91 -17.81
C GLU A 37 -5.99 -8.65 -18.30
N ARG A 38 -6.48 -8.29 -19.49
CA ARG A 38 -7.68 -8.88 -20.09
C ARG A 38 -7.53 -10.31 -20.62
N GLY A 39 -6.29 -10.77 -20.79
CA GLY A 39 -6.03 -12.07 -21.42
C GLY A 39 -6.26 -12.06 -22.93
N GLU A 40 -6.07 -10.90 -23.56
CA GLU A 40 -6.19 -10.70 -25.01
C GLU A 40 -4.94 -10.02 -25.54
N PRO A 41 -4.61 -10.18 -26.83
CA PRO A 41 -3.55 -9.39 -27.46
C PRO A 41 -3.86 -7.88 -27.36
N ALA A 42 -2.89 -7.13 -26.85
CA ALA A 42 -3.01 -5.69 -26.75
C ALA A 42 -2.34 -5.00 -27.96
N HIS A 43 -2.97 -3.96 -28.47
CA HIS A 43 -2.36 -3.11 -29.48
C HIS A 43 -1.76 -1.87 -28.80
N VAL A 44 -0.43 -1.75 -28.89
CA VAL A 44 0.33 -0.60 -28.39
C VAL A 44 1.01 0.06 -29.58
N GLU A 45 0.67 1.33 -29.82
CA GLU A 45 1.29 2.11 -30.90
C GLU A 45 2.62 2.70 -30.43
N GLY A 46 3.62 2.65 -31.32
CA GLY A 46 4.89 3.30 -31.08
C GLY A 46 5.77 2.61 -30.05
N ARG A 47 6.66 3.37 -29.44
CA ARG A 47 7.61 2.88 -28.41
C ARG A 47 6.98 2.96 -27.04
N THR A 48 7.20 1.92 -26.26
CA THR A 48 6.80 1.87 -24.84
C THR A 48 8.04 2.03 -23.97
N ARG A 49 8.04 3.01 -23.08
CA ARG A 49 9.11 3.27 -22.12
C ARG A 49 8.64 2.87 -20.72
N ILE A 50 9.51 2.24 -19.95
CA ILE A 50 9.28 1.88 -18.54
C ILE A 50 10.22 2.69 -17.66
N PRO A 51 9.73 3.65 -16.89
CA PRO A 51 10.56 4.38 -15.94
C PRO A 51 10.96 3.51 -14.74
N ILE A 52 12.14 3.75 -14.18
CA ILE A 52 12.55 3.16 -12.90
C ILE A 52 12.03 4.05 -11.78
N HIS A 53 11.06 3.56 -10.99
CA HIS A 53 10.48 4.29 -9.85
C HIS A 53 11.45 4.32 -8.67
N THR A 54 12.01 3.17 -8.31
CA THR A 54 13.05 3.06 -7.28
C THR A 54 14.30 2.44 -7.90
N PRO A 55 15.45 3.15 -7.92
CA PRO A 55 16.71 2.61 -8.44
C PRO A 55 17.19 1.40 -7.64
N GLY A 56 17.71 0.39 -8.35
CA GLY A 56 18.20 -0.84 -7.73
C GLY A 56 18.84 -1.77 -8.75
N ASN A 57 19.07 -3.02 -8.35
CA ASN A 57 19.60 -4.07 -9.23
C ASN A 57 18.53 -4.47 -10.25
N ALA A 58 18.90 -4.47 -11.52
CA ALA A 58 18.06 -4.98 -12.60
C ALA A 58 17.78 -6.48 -12.41
N LEU A 59 16.55 -6.90 -12.59
CA LEU A 59 16.12 -8.29 -12.50
C LEU A 59 15.66 -8.78 -13.88
N ASP A 60 15.76 -10.09 -14.10
CA ASP A 60 15.29 -10.71 -15.34
C ASP A 60 13.76 -10.80 -15.43
N PHE A 61 13.09 -10.77 -14.27
CA PHE A 61 11.65 -10.77 -14.13
C PHE A 61 11.28 -9.75 -13.05
N SER A 62 10.45 -8.80 -13.40
CA SER A 62 9.87 -7.81 -12.48
C SER A 62 8.43 -7.55 -12.87
N VAL A 63 7.61 -7.12 -11.92
CA VAL A 63 6.24 -6.70 -12.17
C VAL A 63 6.15 -5.18 -12.05
N LEU A 64 5.37 -4.54 -12.91
CA LEU A 64 5.11 -3.10 -12.85
C LEU A 64 4.41 -2.73 -11.56
N ALA A 65 4.81 -1.64 -10.93
CA ALA A 65 4.23 -1.18 -9.67
C ALA A 65 2.70 -1.04 -9.76
N GLY A 66 2.01 -1.59 -8.77
CA GLY A 66 0.55 -1.55 -8.68
C GLY A 66 -0.21 -2.37 -9.73
N SER A 67 0.46 -3.30 -10.41
CA SER A 67 -0.17 -4.18 -11.41
C SER A 67 0.31 -5.63 -11.30
N SER A 68 -0.24 -6.52 -12.13
CA SER A 68 0.21 -7.91 -12.29
C SER A 68 0.92 -8.15 -13.63
N ILE A 69 1.54 -7.12 -14.21
CA ILE A 69 2.11 -7.18 -15.55
C ILE A 69 3.62 -7.36 -15.48
N PRO A 70 4.17 -8.51 -15.96
CA PRO A 70 5.59 -8.72 -15.95
C PRO A 70 6.32 -7.93 -17.05
N VAL A 71 7.45 -7.36 -16.68
CA VAL A 71 8.50 -6.87 -17.59
C VAL A 71 9.70 -7.78 -17.41
N VAL A 72 10.11 -8.41 -18.50
CA VAL A 72 11.11 -9.48 -18.47
C VAL A 72 12.26 -9.20 -19.40
N HIS A 73 13.46 -9.60 -19.00
CA HIS A 73 14.63 -9.58 -19.88
C HIS A 73 14.45 -10.51 -21.07
N ALA A 74 15.05 -10.19 -22.21
CA ALA A 74 14.91 -10.96 -23.46
C ALA A 74 15.25 -12.44 -23.31
N ARG A 75 16.17 -12.83 -22.42
CA ARG A 75 16.49 -14.25 -22.15
C ARG A 75 15.35 -15.01 -21.51
N VAL A 76 14.56 -14.36 -20.64
CA VAL A 76 13.34 -14.91 -20.04
C VAL A 76 12.22 -14.94 -21.08
N ALA A 77 12.07 -13.87 -21.88
CA ALA A 77 11.10 -13.81 -22.97
C ALA A 77 11.27 -14.96 -23.96
N ALA A 78 12.52 -15.36 -24.27
CA ALA A 78 12.82 -16.48 -25.14
C ALA A 78 12.31 -17.83 -24.62
N VAL A 79 12.24 -18.01 -23.28
CA VAL A 79 11.63 -19.21 -22.67
C VAL A 79 10.13 -19.25 -22.99
N PHE A 80 9.42 -18.15 -22.76
CA PHE A 80 7.98 -18.06 -23.04
C PHE A 80 7.68 -18.19 -24.54
N ALA A 81 8.47 -17.54 -25.42
CA ALA A 81 8.32 -17.67 -26.87
C ALA A 81 8.47 -19.12 -27.36
N ARG A 82 9.32 -19.90 -26.72
CA ARG A 82 9.55 -21.30 -27.07
C ARG A 82 8.50 -22.24 -26.50
N LEU A 83 8.11 -22.06 -25.24
CA LEU A 83 7.27 -23.03 -24.51
C LEU A 83 5.78 -22.68 -24.53
N ALA A 84 5.44 -21.41 -24.76
CA ALA A 84 4.08 -20.90 -24.71
C ALA A 84 3.79 -19.86 -25.81
N PRO A 85 4.15 -20.13 -27.10
CA PRO A 85 4.03 -19.14 -28.17
C PRO A 85 2.59 -18.67 -28.40
N ASP A 86 1.61 -19.52 -28.14
CA ASP A 86 0.19 -19.20 -28.32
C ASP A 86 -0.48 -18.58 -27.10
N ASP A 87 0.21 -18.53 -25.97
CA ASP A 87 -0.33 -18.08 -24.70
C ASP A 87 0.15 -16.66 -24.33
N VAL A 88 1.14 -16.11 -25.08
CA VAL A 88 1.77 -14.83 -24.75
C VAL A 88 1.91 -13.93 -25.97
N GLN A 89 1.89 -12.64 -25.69
CA GLN A 89 2.34 -11.59 -26.60
C GLN A 89 3.55 -10.90 -25.96
N LEU A 90 4.65 -10.82 -26.69
CA LEU A 90 5.89 -10.16 -26.26
C LEU A 90 5.97 -8.77 -26.87
N ILE A 91 5.84 -7.73 -26.06
CA ILE A 91 5.83 -6.34 -26.49
C ILE A 91 7.17 -5.71 -26.10
N PRO A 92 8.03 -5.32 -27.08
CA PRO A 92 9.30 -4.68 -26.78
C PRO A 92 9.12 -3.39 -25.97
N VAL A 93 9.93 -3.19 -24.94
CA VAL A 93 9.92 -2.00 -24.11
C VAL A 93 11.34 -1.47 -23.85
N GLU A 94 11.44 -0.17 -23.65
CA GLU A 94 12.69 0.50 -23.26
C GLU A 94 12.63 0.79 -21.75
N VAL A 95 13.47 0.10 -20.96
CA VAL A 95 13.57 0.38 -19.52
C VAL A 95 14.64 1.47 -19.31
N ASP A 96 14.32 2.50 -18.57
CA ASP A 96 15.19 3.64 -18.33
C ASP A 96 16.58 3.21 -17.83
N GLY A 97 17.63 3.74 -18.50
CA GLY A 97 19.00 3.47 -18.12
C GLY A 97 19.52 2.04 -18.40
N GLN A 98 18.70 1.19 -19.05
CA GLN A 98 19.13 -0.16 -19.45
C GLN A 98 19.50 -0.22 -20.92
N CYS A 99 20.63 -0.87 -21.20
CA CYS A 99 21.07 -1.15 -22.58
C CYS A 99 20.60 -2.52 -23.07
N GLU A 100 20.22 -3.41 -22.15
CA GLU A 100 19.76 -4.75 -22.46
C GLU A 100 18.28 -4.74 -22.84
N PRO A 101 17.83 -5.66 -23.71
CA PRO A 101 16.46 -5.65 -24.20
C PRO A 101 15.51 -6.26 -23.18
N TYR A 102 14.41 -5.55 -22.92
CA TYR A 102 13.30 -6.01 -22.11
C TYR A 102 12.01 -6.06 -22.94
N VAL A 103 11.08 -6.87 -22.51
CA VAL A 103 9.73 -6.95 -23.07
C VAL A 103 8.68 -6.96 -21.96
N LEU A 104 7.55 -6.36 -22.23
CA LEU A 104 6.34 -6.56 -21.45
C LEU A 104 5.74 -7.90 -21.88
N LEU A 105 5.55 -8.80 -20.92
CA LEU A 105 4.98 -10.11 -21.12
C LEU A 105 3.46 -10.04 -20.94
N ASN A 106 2.73 -9.88 -22.04
CA ASN A 106 1.28 -9.90 -22.04
C ASN A 106 0.79 -11.35 -22.17
N ILE A 107 0.10 -11.84 -21.15
CA ILE A 107 -0.48 -13.20 -21.14
C ILE A 107 -1.88 -13.13 -21.75
N THR A 108 -2.10 -13.84 -22.84
CA THR A 108 -3.28 -13.77 -23.70
C THR A 108 -4.31 -14.88 -23.45
N ARG A 109 -4.11 -15.67 -22.39
CA ARG A 109 -5.03 -16.75 -21.98
C ARG A 109 -5.57 -16.46 -20.58
N VAL A 110 -6.88 -16.61 -20.41
CA VAL A 110 -7.57 -16.54 -19.11
C VAL A 110 -8.31 -17.84 -18.87
N MET A 111 -8.08 -18.47 -17.70
CA MET A 111 -8.67 -19.76 -17.35
C MET A 111 -9.51 -19.67 -16.06
N LYS A 112 -10.74 -20.15 -16.13
CA LYS A 112 -11.61 -20.31 -14.95
C LYS A 112 -11.33 -21.67 -14.31
N CYS A 113 -10.19 -21.78 -13.65
CA CYS A 113 -9.65 -23.03 -13.14
C CYS A 113 -9.38 -23.06 -11.63
N ILE A 114 -9.60 -21.96 -10.90
CA ILE A 114 -9.45 -21.97 -9.44
C ILE A 114 -10.39 -23.04 -8.88
N ASP A 115 -9.87 -23.85 -7.97
CA ASP A 115 -10.60 -24.86 -7.21
C ASP A 115 -10.90 -24.29 -5.84
N ASP A 116 -12.15 -23.87 -5.64
CA ASP A 116 -12.61 -23.21 -4.42
C ASP A 116 -12.56 -24.13 -3.22
N GLU A 117 -12.79 -25.44 -3.41
CA GLU A 117 -12.79 -26.42 -2.32
C GLU A 117 -11.36 -26.82 -1.91
N ALA A 118 -10.45 -26.88 -2.88
CA ALA A 118 -9.06 -27.21 -2.64
C ALA A 118 -8.25 -26.02 -2.13
N SER A 119 -8.67 -24.79 -2.43
CA SER A 119 -8.06 -23.55 -1.94
C SER A 119 -8.32 -23.34 -0.44
N ASP A 120 -7.42 -22.66 0.27
CA ASP A 120 -7.56 -22.48 1.72
C ASP A 120 -8.74 -21.57 2.08
N GLU A 121 -8.97 -20.53 1.30
CA GLU A 121 -10.15 -19.67 1.42
C GLU A 121 -10.41 -18.92 0.11
N VAL A 122 -11.69 -18.85 -0.25
CA VAL A 122 -12.18 -18.11 -1.40
C VAL A 122 -13.30 -17.18 -0.97
N ARG A 123 -13.23 -15.92 -1.41
CA ARG A 123 -14.29 -14.93 -1.24
C ARG A 123 -14.62 -14.29 -2.57
N TYR A 124 -15.90 -14.01 -2.78
CA TYR A 124 -16.39 -13.38 -3.98
C TYR A 124 -16.76 -11.91 -3.77
N VAL A 125 -16.68 -11.13 -4.83
CA VAL A 125 -17.27 -9.79 -4.88
C VAL A 125 -18.77 -9.93 -4.86
N THR A 126 -19.40 -9.25 -3.90
CA THR A 126 -20.86 -9.22 -3.69
C THR A 126 -21.40 -7.80 -3.89
N PRO A 127 -22.72 -7.59 -4.06
CA PRO A 127 -23.31 -6.25 -4.20
C PRO A 127 -22.96 -5.28 -3.08
N LYS A 128 -22.65 -5.79 -1.88
CA LYS A 128 -22.23 -4.97 -0.73
C LYS A 128 -20.90 -4.25 -0.92
N HIS A 129 -20.10 -4.70 -1.88
CA HIS A 129 -18.76 -4.13 -2.15
C HIS A 129 -18.79 -2.93 -3.10
N GLY A 130 -19.97 -2.61 -3.70
CA GLY A 130 -20.08 -1.44 -4.59
C GLY A 130 -19.38 -1.58 -5.96
N LEU A 131 -18.97 -2.80 -6.33
CA LEU A 131 -18.24 -3.10 -7.58
C LEU A 131 -19.13 -3.90 -8.54
N PRO A 132 -20.11 -3.27 -9.23
CA PRO A 132 -21.09 -3.98 -10.04
C PRO A 132 -20.48 -4.76 -11.21
N ASP A 133 -19.40 -4.23 -11.80
CA ASP A 133 -18.73 -4.84 -12.95
C ASP A 133 -17.91 -6.09 -12.58
N GLN A 134 -17.61 -6.30 -11.31
CA GLN A 134 -16.82 -7.42 -10.79
C GLN A 134 -17.68 -8.44 -10.02
N LEU A 135 -19.00 -8.31 -10.06
CA LEU A 135 -19.89 -9.22 -9.33
C LEU A 135 -19.63 -10.69 -9.70
N GLY A 136 -19.34 -11.51 -8.67
CA GLY A 136 -19.03 -12.93 -8.84
C GLY A 136 -17.57 -13.24 -9.20
N GLU A 137 -16.71 -12.23 -9.36
CA GLU A 137 -15.26 -12.42 -9.39
C GLU A 137 -14.71 -12.65 -7.99
N TYR A 138 -13.49 -13.11 -7.89
CA TYR A 138 -12.84 -13.33 -6.61
C TYR A 138 -12.43 -12.02 -5.98
N ARG A 139 -12.86 -11.79 -4.75
CA ARG A 139 -12.37 -10.70 -3.91
C ARG A 139 -11.05 -11.08 -3.22
N SER A 140 -10.92 -12.36 -2.88
CA SER A 140 -9.73 -12.90 -2.20
C SER A 140 -9.64 -14.40 -2.47
N VAL A 141 -8.44 -14.87 -2.78
CA VAL A 141 -8.09 -16.28 -2.88
C VAL A 141 -6.82 -16.52 -2.08
N ILE A 142 -6.88 -17.41 -1.10
CA ILE A 142 -5.75 -17.71 -0.23
C ILE A 142 -5.41 -19.18 -0.37
N GLY A 143 -4.11 -19.49 -0.40
CA GLY A 143 -3.65 -20.85 -0.65
C GLY A 143 -4.24 -21.40 -1.96
N MET A 144 -4.24 -20.56 -3.01
CA MET A 144 -4.85 -20.86 -4.30
C MET A 144 -4.49 -22.26 -4.77
N ARG A 145 -5.52 -23.03 -5.15
CA ARG A 145 -5.40 -24.30 -5.86
C ARG A 145 -6.19 -24.22 -7.15
N ILE A 146 -5.73 -24.92 -8.17
CA ILE A 146 -6.40 -24.99 -9.46
C ILE A 146 -6.80 -26.43 -9.79
N ASP A 147 -7.85 -26.57 -10.58
CA ASP A 147 -8.22 -27.83 -11.22
C ASP A 147 -7.49 -27.93 -12.58
N PRO A 148 -6.43 -28.78 -12.69
CA PRO A 148 -5.66 -28.90 -13.92
C PRO A 148 -6.49 -29.39 -15.12
N SER A 149 -7.62 -30.05 -14.87
CA SER A 149 -8.49 -30.53 -15.94
C SER A 149 -9.16 -29.41 -16.74
N LYS A 150 -9.26 -28.21 -16.12
CA LYS A 150 -9.83 -27.00 -16.72
C LYS A 150 -8.82 -26.16 -17.50
N VAL A 151 -7.52 -26.48 -17.41
CA VAL A 151 -6.45 -25.68 -18.04
C VAL A 151 -6.23 -26.02 -19.51
N GLY A 152 -6.52 -27.28 -19.91
CA GLY A 152 -6.32 -27.73 -21.31
C GLY A 152 -4.85 -27.85 -21.68
N ASP A 153 -4.43 -27.12 -22.73
CA ASP A 153 -3.07 -27.16 -23.33
C ASP A 153 -2.20 -25.96 -22.90
N ALA A 154 -2.78 -24.98 -22.22
CA ALA A 154 -2.07 -23.75 -21.84
C ALA A 154 -0.84 -24.03 -20.97
N GLN A 155 0.26 -23.36 -21.30
CA GLN A 155 1.51 -23.41 -20.55
C GLN A 155 1.66 -22.21 -19.62
N VAL A 156 1.08 -21.07 -19.98
CA VAL A 156 0.96 -19.89 -19.12
C VAL A 156 -0.42 -19.26 -19.33
N PHE A 157 -1.04 -18.82 -18.24
CA PHE A 157 -2.36 -18.20 -18.28
C PHE A 157 -2.61 -17.34 -17.05
N ARG A 158 -3.59 -16.44 -17.15
CA ARG A 158 -4.17 -15.72 -15.99
C ARG A 158 -5.35 -16.51 -15.46
N THR A 159 -5.55 -16.49 -14.16
CA THR A 159 -6.79 -16.99 -13.57
C THR A 159 -7.93 -16.00 -13.78
N TRP A 160 -9.11 -16.48 -14.14
CA TRP A 160 -10.30 -15.65 -14.30
C TRP A 160 -10.75 -15.08 -12.96
N GLY A 161 -11.04 -13.77 -12.93
CA GLY A 161 -11.55 -13.07 -11.74
C GLY A 161 -10.55 -12.95 -10.58
N TRP A 162 -9.29 -13.35 -10.79
CA TRP A 162 -8.18 -13.21 -9.86
C TRP A 162 -6.89 -12.92 -10.64
N VAL A 163 -6.04 -12.05 -10.13
CA VAL A 163 -4.86 -11.54 -10.87
C VAL A 163 -3.61 -12.43 -10.76
N ALA A 164 -3.77 -13.74 -10.66
CA ALA A 164 -2.62 -14.67 -10.64
C ALA A 164 -2.15 -15.03 -12.05
N ILE A 165 -0.84 -15.21 -12.19
CA ILE A 165 -0.19 -15.75 -13.38
C ILE A 165 0.25 -17.16 -13.06
N VAL A 166 -0.28 -18.13 -13.80
CA VAL A 166 0.03 -19.54 -13.58
C VAL A 166 0.84 -20.06 -14.75
N VAL A 167 1.93 -20.78 -14.44
CA VAL A 167 2.83 -21.39 -15.41
C VAL A 167 2.93 -22.91 -15.21
N SER A 168 3.20 -23.63 -16.29
CA SER A 168 3.50 -25.07 -16.23
C SER A 168 4.86 -25.33 -15.59
N GLU A 169 5.05 -26.56 -15.09
CA GLU A 169 6.33 -27.06 -14.60
C GLU A 169 7.47 -26.85 -15.60
N ALA A 170 7.23 -27.06 -16.89
CA ALA A 170 8.24 -26.89 -17.94
C ALA A 170 8.75 -25.44 -18.03
N ILE A 171 7.89 -24.42 -17.83
CA ILE A 171 8.31 -23.02 -17.80
C ILE A 171 9.09 -22.74 -16.51
N LYS A 172 8.60 -23.21 -15.37
CA LYS A 172 9.30 -23.05 -14.08
C LYS A 172 10.71 -23.62 -14.16
N GLU A 173 10.86 -24.88 -14.58
CA GLU A 173 12.17 -25.54 -14.71
C GLU A 173 13.10 -24.76 -15.65
N ALA A 174 12.60 -24.34 -16.82
CA ALA A 174 13.40 -23.58 -17.76
C ALA A 174 13.88 -22.22 -17.23
N LEU A 175 13.08 -21.55 -16.40
CA LEU A 175 13.47 -20.28 -15.75
C LEU A 175 14.47 -20.52 -14.61
N GLU A 176 14.33 -21.60 -13.86
CA GLU A 176 15.29 -22.03 -12.82
C GLU A 176 16.63 -22.47 -13.44
N GLU A 177 16.61 -23.24 -14.51
CA GLU A 177 17.83 -23.66 -15.26
C GLU A 177 18.55 -22.45 -15.87
N LEU A 178 17.79 -21.43 -16.34
CA LEU A 178 18.35 -20.18 -16.85
C LEU A 178 19.00 -19.36 -15.73
N GLY A 179 18.73 -19.66 -14.46
CA GLY A 179 19.13 -18.84 -13.34
C GLY A 179 18.51 -17.45 -13.39
N ALA A 180 17.23 -17.35 -13.80
CA ALA A 180 16.52 -16.08 -13.90
C ALA A 180 16.34 -15.44 -12.53
N THR A 181 16.70 -14.16 -12.42
CA THR A 181 16.53 -13.38 -11.19
C THR A 181 15.15 -12.74 -11.13
N GLY A 182 14.52 -12.75 -9.96
CA GLY A 182 13.23 -12.09 -9.69
C GLY A 182 12.00 -13.00 -9.69
N PRO A 183 11.87 -14.07 -10.49
CA PRO A 183 10.68 -14.91 -10.44
C PRO A 183 10.64 -15.76 -9.18
N LYS A 184 9.43 -15.90 -8.61
CA LYS A 184 9.13 -16.78 -7.50
C LYS A 184 7.94 -17.65 -7.85
N PHE A 185 7.96 -18.89 -7.38
CA PHE A 185 6.97 -19.89 -7.73
C PHE A 185 6.34 -20.51 -6.49
N THR A 186 5.02 -20.64 -6.52
CA THR A 186 4.27 -21.41 -5.53
C THR A 186 3.43 -22.46 -6.23
N GLU A 187 3.55 -23.72 -5.84
CA GLU A 187 2.75 -24.78 -6.44
C GLU A 187 1.26 -24.55 -6.17
N VAL A 188 0.44 -24.63 -7.25
CA VAL A 188 -1.02 -24.44 -7.16
C VAL A 188 -1.81 -25.71 -7.52
N THR A 189 -1.10 -26.82 -7.78
CA THR A 189 -1.69 -28.14 -8.00
C THR A 189 -1.53 -29.03 -6.78
N GLY A 190 -2.44 -29.99 -6.59
CA GLY A 190 -2.41 -30.86 -5.42
C GLY A 190 -3.05 -30.26 -4.17
N PRO A 191 -2.94 -30.94 -3.02
CA PRO A 191 -3.54 -30.48 -1.77
C PRO A 191 -2.83 -29.23 -1.25
N SER A 192 -3.52 -28.47 -0.38
CA SER A 192 -2.90 -27.34 0.32
C SER A 192 -1.67 -27.76 1.10
N THR A 193 -0.64 -26.90 1.10
CA THR A 193 0.57 -27.09 1.89
C THR A 193 0.40 -26.67 3.36
N LEU A 194 -0.66 -25.89 3.64
CA LEU A 194 -0.96 -25.45 5.01
C LEU A 194 -1.68 -26.55 5.78
N SER A 195 -1.31 -26.74 7.02
CA SER A 195 -2.04 -27.59 7.96
C SER A 195 -3.42 -26.98 8.28
N ALA A 196 -4.34 -27.78 8.79
CA ALA A 196 -5.64 -27.31 9.26
C ALA A 196 -5.52 -26.24 10.36
N GLU A 197 -4.48 -26.33 11.21
CA GLU A 197 -4.19 -25.35 12.26
C GLU A 197 -3.72 -24.02 11.69
N GLU A 198 -2.82 -24.04 10.70
CA GLU A 198 -2.36 -22.82 10.00
C GLU A 198 -3.50 -22.13 9.29
N ARG A 199 -4.34 -22.86 8.57
CA ARG A 199 -5.55 -22.29 7.92
C ARG A 199 -6.50 -21.66 8.92
N ALA A 200 -6.73 -22.32 10.07
CA ALA A 200 -7.59 -21.79 11.14
C ALA A 200 -7.01 -20.51 11.75
N ARG A 201 -5.67 -20.47 11.93
CA ARG A 201 -4.95 -19.30 12.42
C ARG A 201 -5.08 -18.11 11.47
N ASP A 202 -4.85 -18.32 10.17
CA ASP A 202 -4.93 -17.28 9.16
C ASP A 202 -6.34 -16.73 9.01
N ARG A 203 -7.35 -17.61 9.06
CA ARG A 203 -8.75 -17.21 9.05
C ARG A 203 -9.08 -16.31 10.23
N LYS A 204 -8.70 -16.74 11.45
CA LYS A 204 -8.94 -15.96 12.65
C LYS A 204 -8.22 -14.60 12.63
N SER A 205 -6.98 -14.57 12.15
CA SER A 205 -6.22 -13.32 11.99
C SER A 205 -6.97 -12.33 11.09
N ARG A 206 -7.46 -12.81 9.94
CA ARG A 206 -8.23 -12.00 9.00
C ARG A 206 -9.54 -11.48 9.58
N GLU A 207 -10.31 -12.35 10.23
CA GLU A 207 -11.57 -11.95 10.88
C GLU A 207 -11.35 -10.81 11.89
N LEU A 208 -10.27 -10.90 12.67
CA LEU A 208 -9.91 -9.85 13.62
C LEU A 208 -9.59 -8.53 12.90
N LEU A 209 -8.76 -8.58 11.85
CA LEU A 209 -8.37 -7.39 11.09
C LEU A 209 -9.55 -6.75 10.35
N GLU A 210 -10.43 -7.54 9.72
CA GLU A 210 -11.61 -7.05 9.01
C GLU A 210 -12.64 -6.43 9.96
N THR A 211 -12.84 -7.04 11.11
CA THR A 211 -13.73 -6.49 12.14
C THR A 211 -13.23 -5.12 12.62
N ALA A 212 -11.94 -4.97 12.88
CA ALA A 212 -11.34 -3.71 13.27
C ALA A 212 -11.42 -2.67 12.12
N ALA A 213 -11.11 -3.07 10.89
CA ALA A 213 -11.17 -2.18 9.72
C ALA A 213 -12.60 -1.68 9.46
N THR A 214 -13.60 -2.56 9.51
CA THR A 214 -15.00 -2.18 9.31
C THR A 214 -15.45 -1.13 10.34
N ALA A 215 -15.05 -1.28 11.60
CA ALA A 215 -15.39 -0.32 12.64
C ALA A 215 -14.71 1.04 12.43
N ARG A 216 -13.43 1.05 12.02
CA ARG A 216 -12.71 2.28 11.66
C ARG A 216 -13.35 2.99 10.48
N GLU A 217 -13.64 2.28 9.39
CA GLU A 217 -14.29 2.86 8.22
C GLU A 217 -15.65 3.47 8.58
N ALA A 218 -16.43 2.81 9.43
CA ALA A 218 -17.69 3.36 9.90
C ALA A 218 -17.47 4.68 10.66
N ALA A 219 -16.44 4.76 11.51
CA ALA A 219 -16.05 6.00 12.18
C ALA A 219 -15.58 7.07 11.18
N TRP A 220 -14.74 6.71 10.21
CA TRP A 220 -14.22 7.65 9.21
C TRP A 220 -15.33 8.27 8.35
N ARG A 221 -16.35 7.50 7.95
CA ARG A 221 -17.51 8.00 7.20
C ARG A 221 -18.33 9.05 7.96
N THR A 222 -18.24 9.11 9.28
CA THR A 222 -18.86 10.20 10.07
C THR A 222 -18.11 11.52 9.97
N LEU A 223 -16.84 11.49 9.54
CA LEU A 223 -15.97 12.66 9.48
C LEU A 223 -16.05 13.39 8.13
N GLY A 224 -16.54 12.76 7.08
CA GLY A 224 -16.67 13.32 5.73
C GLY A 224 -16.82 12.25 4.67
N SER A 225 -16.56 12.59 3.42
CA SER A 225 -16.57 11.66 2.29
C SER A 225 -15.27 10.86 2.29
N LEU A 226 -15.36 9.59 2.68
CA LEU A 226 -14.23 8.65 2.70
C LEU A 226 -13.97 8.17 1.26
N ASP A 227 -12.70 8.24 0.81
CA ASP A 227 -12.29 7.62 -0.45
C ASP A 227 -12.43 6.09 -0.33
N GLU A 228 -12.81 5.46 -1.44
CA GLU A 228 -12.94 4.00 -1.52
C GLU A 228 -11.56 3.33 -1.49
N ASP A 229 -10.54 4.00 -2.00
CA ASP A 229 -9.17 3.51 -2.03
C ASP A 229 -8.44 3.85 -0.73
N VAL A 230 -7.75 2.84 -0.19
CA VAL A 230 -6.76 3.03 0.89
C VAL A 230 -5.36 3.06 0.27
N PHE A 231 -4.52 3.97 0.76
CA PHE A 231 -3.13 4.03 0.32
C PHE A 231 -2.30 3.00 1.11
N MET A 232 -1.50 2.23 0.37
CA MET A 232 -0.46 1.36 0.95
C MET A 232 0.91 1.87 0.50
N PRO A 233 1.93 1.88 1.37
CA PRO A 233 3.28 2.19 0.94
C PRO A 233 3.82 1.04 0.08
N ILE A 234 4.71 1.36 -0.87
CA ILE A 234 5.41 0.37 -1.69
C ILE A 234 6.36 -0.47 -0.82
N ALA A 235 6.95 0.14 0.19
CA ALA A 235 7.79 -0.53 1.19
C ALA A 235 7.18 -0.32 2.58
N MET A 236 6.93 -1.40 3.29
CA MET A 236 6.47 -1.33 4.68
C MET A 236 7.66 -1.03 5.58
N SER A 237 7.54 0.04 6.37
CA SER A 237 8.48 0.40 7.45
C SER A 237 7.77 0.23 8.80
N GLY A 238 8.53 -0.18 9.81
CA GLY A 238 8.04 -0.32 11.17
C GLY A 238 7.13 -1.53 11.45
N SER A 239 6.95 -1.83 12.73
CA SER A 239 6.18 -2.98 13.21
C SER A 239 4.77 -2.57 13.61
N TRP A 240 3.88 -2.46 12.65
CA TRP A 240 2.47 -2.21 12.91
C TRP A 240 1.77 -3.47 13.41
N PRO A 241 0.77 -3.37 14.31
CA PRO A 241 0.14 -4.52 14.98
C PRO A 241 -0.45 -5.56 14.03
N GLY A 242 -1.09 -5.11 12.93
CA GLY A 242 -1.69 -5.96 11.91
C GLY A 242 -0.73 -6.35 10.78
N GLN A 243 0.57 -6.02 10.89
CA GLN A 243 1.59 -6.17 9.83
C GLN A 243 1.15 -5.55 8.49
N ARG A 244 0.35 -4.50 8.55
CA ARG A 244 -0.10 -3.73 7.38
C ARG A 244 -0.11 -2.25 7.69
N GLN A 245 0.31 -1.45 6.73
CA GLN A 245 0.29 0.01 6.80
C GLN A 245 -0.69 0.54 5.78
N LEU A 246 -1.73 1.20 6.23
CA LEU A 246 -2.76 1.76 5.39
C LEU A 246 -3.05 3.19 5.80
N TRP A 247 -3.49 4.01 4.85
CA TRP A 247 -3.96 5.37 5.09
C TRP A 247 -5.30 5.60 4.41
N SER A 248 -6.24 6.17 5.14
CA SER A 248 -7.53 6.59 4.63
C SER A 248 -7.52 8.08 4.32
N VAL A 249 -8.22 8.46 3.27
CA VAL A 249 -8.40 9.86 2.84
C VAL A 249 -9.87 10.23 2.99
N ILE A 250 -10.11 11.35 3.63
CA ILE A 250 -11.45 11.86 3.87
C ILE A 250 -11.53 13.30 3.34
N HIS A 251 -12.43 13.51 2.39
CA HIS A 251 -12.74 14.83 1.88
C HIS A 251 -13.74 15.51 2.81
N ARG A 252 -13.32 16.66 3.32
CA ARG A 252 -14.11 17.46 4.25
C ARG A 252 -14.69 18.69 3.61
N GLU A 253 -15.64 19.33 4.30
CA GLU A 253 -16.20 20.61 3.89
C GLU A 253 -15.12 21.67 3.67
N ALA A 254 -15.44 22.69 2.90
CA ALA A 254 -14.54 23.80 2.52
C ALA A 254 -13.26 23.35 1.77
N GLY A 255 -13.28 22.19 1.11
CA GLY A 255 -12.16 21.69 0.29
C GLY A 255 -10.96 21.25 1.11
N ARG A 256 -11.14 20.84 2.36
CA ARG A 256 -10.09 20.30 3.21
C ARG A 256 -9.91 18.81 2.97
N THR A 257 -8.70 18.32 3.24
CA THR A 257 -8.37 16.88 3.18
C THR A 257 -7.88 16.43 4.55
N LEU A 258 -8.47 15.34 5.05
CA LEU A 258 -8.06 14.68 6.28
C LEU A 258 -7.46 13.31 5.92
N LEU A 259 -6.20 13.10 6.32
CA LEU A 259 -5.49 11.83 6.20
C LEU A 259 -5.46 11.17 7.57
N ILE A 260 -5.82 9.88 7.63
CA ILE A 260 -5.81 9.12 8.87
C ILE A 260 -5.04 7.81 8.65
N THR A 261 -4.23 7.41 9.61
CA THR A 261 -3.65 6.05 9.64
C THR A 261 -4.76 5.02 9.77
N HIS A 262 -4.53 3.84 9.19
CA HIS A 262 -5.52 2.77 9.18
C HIS A 262 -4.81 1.44 9.46
N GLY A 263 -4.46 1.20 10.72
CA GLY A 263 -3.75 -0.02 11.11
C GLY A 263 -2.93 0.06 12.40
N LEU A 264 -2.68 1.25 12.97
CA LEU A 264 -2.03 1.36 14.28
C LEU A 264 -2.91 0.78 15.40
N SER A 265 -4.22 0.76 15.21
CA SER A 265 -5.20 0.13 16.10
C SER A 265 -5.64 -1.28 15.65
N ASP A 266 -4.97 -1.88 14.68
CA ASP A 266 -5.22 -3.28 14.31
C ASP A 266 -4.87 -4.22 15.46
N PRO A 267 -5.59 -5.35 15.63
CA PRO A 267 -5.16 -6.40 16.55
C PRO A 267 -3.77 -6.93 16.23
N PHE A 268 -3.01 -7.29 17.26
CA PHE A 268 -1.74 -8.00 17.08
C PHE A 268 -2.01 -9.40 16.54
N ILE A 269 -1.75 -9.63 15.25
CA ILE A 269 -2.07 -10.89 14.57
C ILE A 269 -1.32 -12.09 15.16
N GLU A 270 -0.14 -11.88 15.73
CA GLU A 270 0.64 -12.92 16.40
C GLU A 270 -0.07 -13.50 17.62
N ARG A 271 -0.89 -12.69 18.31
CA ARG A 271 -1.62 -13.10 19.52
C ARG A 271 -2.94 -13.78 19.24
N LEU A 272 -3.50 -13.63 18.03
CA LEU A 272 -4.81 -14.15 17.61
C LEU A 272 -5.94 -13.82 18.58
N ALA A 273 -5.89 -12.66 19.20
CA ALA A 273 -6.84 -12.20 20.20
C ALA A 273 -7.35 -10.79 19.85
N PRO A 274 -8.62 -10.49 20.16
CA PRO A 274 -9.15 -9.13 20.06
C PRO A 274 -8.28 -8.14 20.82
N SER A 275 -7.89 -7.06 20.17
CA SER A 275 -7.17 -5.95 20.79
C SER A 275 -7.28 -4.70 19.93
N THR A 276 -7.00 -3.55 20.50
CA THR A 276 -6.92 -2.26 19.78
C THR A 276 -5.49 -1.92 19.36
N GLY A 277 -4.63 -2.91 19.20
CA GLY A 277 -3.24 -2.73 18.80
C GLY A 277 -2.49 -1.72 19.68
N PHE A 278 -2.03 -0.62 19.08
CA PHE A 278 -1.42 0.46 19.87
C PHE A 278 -2.46 1.38 20.55
N GLY A 279 -3.75 1.18 20.35
CA GLY A 279 -4.83 1.92 20.97
C GLY A 279 -5.01 3.35 20.45
N LEU A 280 -4.43 3.66 19.28
CA LEU A 280 -4.54 4.99 18.67
C LEU A 280 -4.48 4.91 17.14
N GLU A 281 -5.00 5.97 16.48
CA GLU A 281 -4.78 6.30 15.08
C GLU A 281 -4.39 7.78 14.97
N LEU A 282 -3.61 8.14 13.95
CA LEU A 282 -3.12 9.50 13.73
C LEU A 282 -3.94 10.19 12.64
N ALA A 283 -4.26 11.47 12.83
CA ALA A 283 -5.08 12.27 11.91
C ALA A 283 -4.38 13.59 11.57
N LEU A 284 -4.09 13.82 10.30
CA LEU A 284 -3.53 15.06 9.76
C LEU A 284 -4.55 15.71 8.83
N GLU A 285 -5.09 16.87 9.22
CA GLU A 285 -5.99 17.67 8.37
C GLU A 285 -5.24 18.83 7.74
N VAL A 286 -5.41 19.03 6.44
CA VAL A 286 -4.83 20.16 5.69
C VAL A 286 -5.90 21.00 5.03
N ASP A 287 -5.64 22.33 4.96
CA ASP A 287 -6.53 23.33 4.38
C ASP A 287 -6.36 23.43 2.86
N ALA A 288 -6.44 22.30 2.19
CA ALA A 288 -6.35 22.20 0.73
C ALA A 288 -6.95 20.87 0.24
N ALA A 289 -7.53 20.88 -0.94
CA ALA A 289 -7.81 19.68 -1.69
C ALA A 289 -6.49 19.15 -2.27
N VAL A 290 -6.06 17.98 -1.81
CA VAL A 290 -4.84 17.33 -2.28
C VAL A 290 -5.21 16.48 -3.52
N LYS A 291 -4.75 16.88 -4.69
CA LYS A 291 -5.09 16.21 -5.97
C LYS A 291 -4.36 14.89 -6.17
N ASP A 292 -3.08 14.84 -5.79
CA ASP A 292 -2.25 13.63 -5.85
C ASP A 292 -1.71 13.35 -4.45
N ILE A 293 -2.46 12.52 -3.73
CA ILE A 293 -2.17 12.22 -2.33
C ILE A 293 -0.91 11.38 -2.20
N SER A 294 -0.66 10.49 -3.17
CA SER A 294 0.49 9.57 -3.15
C SER A 294 1.84 10.30 -3.15
N LYS A 295 1.90 11.47 -3.78
CA LYS A 295 3.08 12.35 -3.85
C LYS A 295 2.99 13.56 -2.92
N GLY A 296 1.89 13.67 -2.17
CA GLY A 296 1.60 14.82 -1.33
C GLY A 296 2.42 14.84 -0.04
N TRP A 297 2.93 16.02 0.34
CA TRP A 297 3.65 16.20 1.61
C TRP A 297 2.87 15.75 2.86
N PRO A 298 1.50 15.81 2.90
CA PRO A 298 0.77 15.39 4.10
C PRO A 298 0.91 13.89 4.34
N LEU A 299 0.85 13.06 3.28
CA LEU A 299 1.03 11.60 3.40
C LEU A 299 2.46 11.27 3.83
N MET A 300 3.47 11.92 3.25
CA MET A 300 4.87 11.73 3.64
C MET A 300 5.13 12.14 5.09
N LEU A 301 4.53 13.23 5.55
CA LEU A 301 4.69 13.67 6.94
C LEU A 301 3.99 12.70 7.90
N LEU A 302 2.72 12.36 7.62
CA LEU A 302 1.94 11.45 8.46
C LEU A 302 2.59 10.07 8.54
N GLY A 303 3.13 9.56 7.42
CA GLY A 303 3.84 8.28 7.38
C GLY A 303 5.03 8.25 8.33
N ARG A 304 5.89 9.28 8.31
CA ARG A 304 7.05 9.36 9.21
C ARG A 304 6.66 9.48 10.68
N VAL A 305 5.61 10.26 10.97
CA VAL A 305 5.07 10.33 12.34
C VAL A 305 4.53 8.98 12.79
N ALA A 306 3.88 8.25 11.88
CA ALA A 306 3.35 6.92 12.16
C ALA A 306 4.46 5.88 12.39
N ASP A 307 5.57 5.97 11.65
CA ASP A 307 6.74 5.11 11.85
C ASP A 307 7.37 5.34 13.24
N GLU A 308 7.58 6.59 13.64
CA GLU A 308 8.09 6.89 14.99
C GLU A 308 7.16 6.37 16.11
N VAL A 309 5.83 6.50 15.91
CA VAL A 309 4.83 5.95 16.84
C VAL A 309 4.87 4.42 16.83
N ALA A 310 5.06 3.78 15.69
CA ALA A 310 5.10 2.32 15.59
C ALA A 310 6.38 1.71 16.17
N GLU A 311 7.52 2.36 15.97
CA GLU A 311 8.83 1.84 16.37
C GLU A 311 9.15 2.12 17.84
N HIS A 312 8.65 3.25 18.40
CA HIS A 312 9.07 3.74 19.70
C HIS A 312 7.95 3.75 20.75
N GLU A 313 8.03 2.84 21.73
CA GLU A 313 7.04 2.72 22.81
C GLU A 313 6.91 4.03 23.62
N HIS A 314 8.03 4.68 23.93
CA HIS A 314 8.01 5.94 24.68
C HIS A 314 7.27 7.07 23.94
N VAL A 315 7.33 7.10 22.58
CA VAL A 315 6.56 8.04 21.76
C VAL A 315 5.07 7.73 21.91
N ARG A 316 4.68 6.46 21.81
CA ARG A 316 3.28 6.02 21.97
C ARG A 316 2.71 6.41 23.32
N GLU A 317 3.45 6.17 24.39
CA GLU A 317 3.01 6.51 25.76
C GLU A 317 2.88 8.02 25.94
N SER A 318 3.83 8.81 25.44
CA SER A 318 3.76 10.27 25.48
C SER A 318 2.54 10.80 24.71
N VAL A 319 2.27 10.28 23.52
CA VAL A 319 1.11 10.66 22.69
C VAL A 319 -0.21 10.28 23.35
N LYS A 320 -0.26 9.15 24.05
CA LYS A 320 -1.45 8.73 24.82
C LYS A 320 -1.68 9.60 26.05
N ALA A 321 -0.60 10.02 26.71
CA ALA A 321 -0.67 10.85 27.91
C ALA A 321 -1.22 12.27 27.64
N GLY A 322 -0.95 12.84 26.45
CA GLY A 322 -1.43 14.19 26.16
C GLY A 322 -0.80 14.84 24.93
N LEU A 323 -0.54 16.13 25.06
CA LEU A 323 0.20 16.87 24.04
C LEU A 323 1.65 16.39 23.99
N PHE A 324 2.13 16.16 22.78
CA PHE A 324 3.50 15.73 22.54
C PHE A 324 4.06 16.39 21.28
N SER A 325 5.28 16.86 21.32
CA SER A 325 5.97 17.40 20.14
C SER A 325 7.20 16.57 19.80
N MET A 326 7.43 16.39 18.50
CA MET A 326 8.60 15.72 17.99
C MET A 326 9.01 16.25 16.62
N GLU A 327 10.20 15.89 16.20
CA GLU A 327 10.73 16.23 14.89
C GLU A 327 10.95 14.98 14.05
N VAL A 328 10.56 15.05 12.76
CA VAL A 328 10.79 14.01 11.77
C VAL A 328 11.54 14.56 10.57
N SER A 329 12.00 13.71 9.66
CA SER A 329 12.69 14.14 8.43
C SER A 329 11.80 15.07 7.59
N GLY A 330 12.34 16.20 7.12
CA GLY A 330 11.68 17.18 6.24
C GLY A 330 11.78 16.87 4.74
N LYS A 331 12.37 15.73 4.34
CA LYS A 331 12.54 15.39 2.92
C LYS A 331 11.17 15.31 2.22
N GLY A 332 10.96 16.07 1.14
CA GLY A 332 9.71 16.12 0.39
C GLY A 332 8.58 16.93 1.06
N VAL A 333 8.81 17.53 2.22
CA VAL A 333 7.91 18.47 2.87
C VAL A 333 8.24 19.91 2.40
N PRO A 334 7.24 20.80 2.28
CA PRO A 334 7.48 22.19 1.87
C PRO A 334 8.51 22.90 2.77
N LYS A 335 9.43 23.64 2.13
CA LYS A 335 10.52 24.35 2.84
C LYS A 335 10.06 25.30 3.94
N SER A 336 8.82 25.80 3.85
CA SER A 336 8.25 26.67 4.91
C SER A 336 8.02 25.98 6.26
N LEU A 337 7.97 24.64 6.26
CA LEU A 337 7.80 23.82 7.47
C LEU A 337 9.13 23.19 7.94
N VAL A 338 10.18 23.27 7.11
CA VAL A 338 11.46 22.60 7.37
C VAL A 338 12.42 23.59 8.05
N ASN A 339 13.04 23.16 9.14
CA ASN A 339 14.07 23.95 9.83
C ASN A 339 15.44 23.86 9.11
N GLU A 340 16.44 24.55 9.63
CA GLU A 340 17.80 24.58 9.05
C GLU A 340 18.49 23.21 9.05
N GLU A 341 18.09 22.32 9.95
CA GLU A 341 18.61 20.95 10.05
C GLU A 341 17.89 19.96 9.11
N GLY A 342 16.97 20.44 8.27
CA GLY A 342 16.21 19.62 7.34
C GLY A 342 15.10 18.79 8.00
N ARG A 343 14.63 19.16 9.19
CA ARG A 343 13.60 18.48 9.96
C ARG A 343 12.30 19.27 10.01
N VAL A 344 11.19 18.59 10.23
CA VAL A 344 9.85 19.16 10.45
C VAL A 344 9.39 18.81 11.84
N ALA A 345 8.95 19.81 12.57
CA ALA A 345 8.33 19.61 13.87
C ALA A 345 6.82 19.40 13.74
N VAL A 346 6.27 18.54 14.58
CA VAL A 346 4.83 18.30 14.72
C VAL A 346 4.41 18.40 16.19
N LEU A 347 3.19 18.88 16.40
CA LEU A 347 2.49 18.82 17.69
C LEU A 347 1.36 17.81 17.57
N LEU A 348 1.36 16.80 18.44
CA LEU A 348 0.39 15.72 18.47
C LEU A 348 -0.58 15.88 19.65
N GLY A 349 -1.82 15.42 19.48
CA GLY A 349 -2.78 15.32 20.56
C GLY A 349 -3.52 16.60 20.88
N MET A 350 -3.53 17.60 19.97
CA MET A 350 -4.38 18.78 20.13
C MET A 350 -5.86 18.41 20.10
N GLU A 351 -6.65 18.96 21.01
CA GLU A 351 -8.09 18.85 20.92
C GLU A 351 -8.64 19.54 19.67
N SER A 352 -9.65 18.93 19.07
CA SER A 352 -10.34 19.45 17.88
C SER A 352 -11.84 19.55 18.13
N ARG A 353 -12.46 20.63 17.63
CA ARG A 353 -13.93 20.77 17.64
C ARG A 353 -14.60 19.95 16.54
N SER A 354 -13.86 19.58 15.50
CA SER A 354 -14.38 18.94 14.31
C SER A 354 -13.96 17.46 14.16
N LEU A 355 -13.07 16.97 15.02
CA LEU A 355 -12.65 15.58 15.09
C LEU A 355 -12.92 15.02 16.50
N PRO A 356 -13.43 13.80 16.63
CA PRO A 356 -13.59 13.16 17.93
C PRO A 356 -12.21 12.83 18.52
N GLY A 357 -12.07 12.88 19.84
CA GLY A 357 -10.84 12.45 20.51
C GLY A 357 -10.67 10.93 20.55
N HIS A 358 -11.75 10.18 20.39
CA HIS A 358 -11.80 8.71 20.42
C HIS A 358 -12.92 8.19 19.50
N PHE A 359 -12.78 6.95 19.11
CA PHE A 359 -13.85 6.18 18.46
C PHE A 359 -13.87 4.75 19.00
N SER A 360 -15.05 4.12 18.93
CA SER A 360 -15.26 2.78 19.47
C SER A 360 -15.05 1.72 18.38
N THR A 361 -14.42 0.62 18.76
CA THR A 361 -14.37 -0.61 17.97
C THR A 361 -14.95 -1.75 18.79
N PRO A 362 -15.29 -2.91 18.18
CA PRO A 362 -15.71 -4.10 18.93
C PRO A 362 -14.65 -4.60 19.92
N TYR A 363 -13.40 -4.12 19.81
CA TYR A 363 -12.27 -4.52 20.65
C TYR A 363 -11.91 -3.50 21.72
N GLY A 364 -12.56 -2.36 21.73
CA GLY A 364 -12.36 -1.29 22.70
C GLY A 364 -12.27 0.10 22.09
N GLU A 365 -12.02 1.09 22.94
CA GLU A 365 -11.84 2.48 22.54
C GLU A 365 -10.46 2.70 21.94
N VAL A 366 -10.40 3.53 20.89
CA VAL A 366 -9.19 3.92 20.18
C VAL A 366 -9.08 5.46 20.20
N LYS A 367 -7.94 5.99 20.59
CA LYS A 367 -7.68 7.41 20.58
C LYS A 367 -7.44 7.91 19.15
N LEU A 368 -8.10 8.99 18.74
CA LEU A 368 -7.78 9.69 17.49
C LEU A 368 -6.87 10.88 17.81
N VAL A 369 -5.62 10.78 17.40
CA VAL A 369 -4.57 11.75 17.72
C VAL A 369 -4.37 12.69 16.54
N THR A 370 -4.62 13.98 16.74
CA THR A 370 -4.35 15.00 15.75
C THR A 370 -2.85 15.22 15.57
N VAL A 371 -2.43 15.43 14.33
CA VAL A 371 -1.05 15.79 13.96
C VAL A 371 -1.05 17.16 13.31
N LYS A 372 -0.38 18.13 13.94
CA LYS A 372 -0.25 19.49 13.42
C LYS A 372 1.19 19.78 13.05
N ALA A 373 1.42 20.16 11.79
CA ALA A 373 2.72 20.65 11.33
C ALA A 373 3.01 22.05 11.91
N LEU A 374 4.18 22.23 12.48
CA LEU A 374 4.65 23.47 13.08
C LEU A 374 5.56 24.25 12.11
N LEU A 375 5.55 25.56 12.25
CA LEU A 375 6.55 26.44 11.60
C LEU A 375 7.87 26.40 12.40
N PRO A 376 9.03 26.62 11.76
CA PRO A 376 10.33 26.60 12.45
C PRO A 376 10.41 27.54 13.67
N SER A 377 9.77 28.72 13.62
CA SER A 377 9.72 29.65 14.75
C SER A 377 8.89 29.14 15.94
N GLU A 378 7.88 28.30 15.68
CA GLU A 378 7.07 27.67 16.72
C GLU A 378 7.83 26.51 17.37
N LEU A 379 8.65 25.78 16.60
CA LEU A 379 9.58 24.81 17.14
C LEU A 379 10.60 25.49 18.07
N ALA A 380 11.21 26.62 17.63
CA ALA A 380 12.14 27.37 18.46
C ALA A 380 11.50 27.77 19.79
N TYR A 381 10.25 28.23 19.75
CA TYR A 381 9.47 28.53 20.97
C TYR A 381 9.29 27.29 21.86
N LEU A 382 8.98 26.13 21.31
CA LEU A 382 8.83 24.88 22.08
C LEU A 382 10.14 24.44 22.73
N LEU A 383 11.26 24.54 22.01
CA LEU A 383 12.58 24.18 22.54
C LEU A 383 12.98 25.05 23.73
N GLU A 384 12.55 26.34 23.76
CA GLU A 384 12.82 27.26 24.85
C GLU A 384 11.94 27.02 26.08
N HIS A 385 10.65 26.63 25.86
CA HIS A 385 9.63 26.60 26.92
C HIS A 385 9.21 25.17 27.34
N GLY A 386 9.70 24.12 26.67
CA GLY A 386 9.42 22.73 27.02
C GLY A 386 7.93 22.36 27.06
N GLU A 387 7.53 21.57 28.04
CA GLU A 387 6.13 21.11 28.16
C GLU A 387 5.13 22.25 28.36
N GLN A 388 5.51 23.29 29.08
CA GLN A 388 4.66 24.49 29.26
C GLN A 388 4.45 25.21 27.92
N GLY A 389 5.47 25.20 27.06
CA GLY A 389 5.39 25.74 25.72
C GLY A 389 4.40 24.96 24.82
N GLN A 390 4.28 23.64 24.98
CA GLN A 390 3.32 22.83 24.22
C GLN A 390 1.87 23.24 24.55
N ALA A 391 1.52 23.35 25.84
CA ALA A 391 0.18 23.71 26.25
C ALA A 391 -0.17 25.14 25.82
N GLU A 392 0.78 26.08 25.98
CA GLU A 392 0.60 27.48 25.57
C GLU A 392 0.46 27.60 24.04
N LEU A 393 1.26 26.86 23.26
CA LEU A 393 1.18 26.87 21.80
C LEU A 393 -0.17 26.31 21.33
N ALA A 394 -0.63 25.20 21.91
CA ALA A 394 -1.94 24.63 21.63
C ALA A 394 -3.07 25.64 21.91
N ARG A 395 -3.03 26.33 23.06
CA ARG A 395 -3.99 27.38 23.40
C ARG A 395 -4.00 28.50 22.35
N ARG A 396 -2.82 28.99 21.94
CA ARG A 396 -2.68 30.05 20.92
C ARG A 396 -3.21 29.61 19.56
N PHE A 397 -3.02 28.35 19.15
CA PHE A 397 -3.61 27.82 17.93
C PHE A 397 -5.14 27.91 17.97
N VAL A 398 -5.76 27.56 19.10
CA VAL A 398 -7.22 27.63 19.24
C VAL A 398 -7.69 29.09 19.22
N GLU A 399 -7.03 30.01 19.94
CA GLU A 399 -7.37 31.44 19.98
C GLU A 399 -7.25 32.14 18.63
N ASN A 400 -6.30 31.70 17.78
CA ASN A 400 -6.12 32.22 16.43
C ASN A 400 -6.96 31.49 15.36
N GLY A 401 -7.82 30.53 15.74
CA GLY A 401 -8.66 29.77 14.82
C GLY A 401 -7.89 28.81 13.91
N GLU A 402 -6.65 28.46 14.29
CA GLU A 402 -5.81 27.52 13.56
C GLU A 402 -6.08 26.07 14.00
N GLU A 403 -6.45 25.86 15.27
CA GLU A 403 -6.71 24.56 15.87
C GLU A 403 -5.69 23.49 15.44
N HIS A 404 -6.13 22.25 15.18
CA HIS A 404 -5.30 21.13 14.69
C HIS A 404 -4.96 21.21 13.19
N LEU A 405 -5.57 22.12 12.44
CA LEU A 405 -5.46 22.22 10.98
C LEU A 405 -4.06 22.65 10.54
N SER A 406 -3.42 21.91 9.67
CA SER A 406 -2.10 22.21 9.13
C SER A 406 -2.20 23.06 7.86
N ARG A 407 -1.73 24.31 7.93
CA ARG A 407 -1.72 25.30 6.85
C ARG A 407 -0.29 25.69 6.48
N LEU A 408 0.01 25.70 5.18
CA LEU A 408 1.33 26.13 4.68
C LEU A 408 1.50 27.66 4.71
N ARG A 409 0.40 28.40 4.54
CA ARG A 409 0.41 29.86 4.48
C ARG A 409 -0.35 30.42 5.68
N ARG A 410 0.34 30.55 6.79
CA ARG A 410 -0.17 31.17 8.02
C ARG A 410 0.94 31.96 8.72
N LYS A 411 0.57 32.84 9.60
CA LYS A 411 1.51 33.49 10.51
C LYS A 411 1.82 32.54 11.67
N PRO A 412 3.04 32.59 12.23
CA PRO A 412 3.34 31.88 13.46
C PRO A 412 2.51 32.42 14.60
N VAL A 413 2.01 31.56 15.49
CA VAL A 413 1.23 31.93 16.67
C VAL A 413 2.14 32.20 17.89
N ALA A 414 3.40 31.77 17.81
CA ALA A 414 4.44 32.05 18.78
C ALA A 414 5.78 32.25 18.06
N ILE A 415 6.59 33.14 18.56
CA ILE A 415 7.96 33.41 18.09
C ILE A 415 8.80 33.45 19.37
N ALA A 416 9.93 32.73 19.37
CA ALA A 416 10.91 32.87 20.47
C ALA A 416 11.40 34.33 20.55
N PRO A 417 11.51 34.90 21.73
CA PRO A 417 12.19 36.19 21.87
C PRO A 417 13.62 36.04 21.38
N GLY A 418 14.02 36.88 20.40
CA GLY A 418 15.32 36.87 19.78
C GLY A 418 16.46 37.29 20.73
#